data_b171dec7a374c102b0dc639f39bbdcd6
#
_entry.id   b171dec7a374c102b0dc639f39bbdcd6
#
_cell.length_a   1.000
_cell.length_b   1.000
_cell.length_c   1.000
_cell.angle_alpha   90.00
_cell.angle_beta   90.00
_cell.angle_gamma   90.00
#
_symmetry.space_group_name_H-M   'P 1'
#
loop_
_entity.id
_entity.type
_entity.pdbx_description
1 polymer ?
#
loop_
_entity_poly.entity_id
_entity_poly.type
_entity_poly.pdbx_seq_one_letter_code
_entity_poly.pdbx_strand_id
1 'polypeptide(L)'
;VARGQFTGGQVASTTRSGTNDLQGSLGYDLRTPEMQFYDEEAVQFGQPYTQNQYSFGLGGPIKKNKIFWFGSAQWRTRSDGLQSLLSGNDVIFQRFGVAPDSAARFLDLVTNYGLPPRVDGIPSRRLSENLTTLTRFDWAISDKHTLTLRGDWRFGVQDGQRISALSVPHYGGDV
;
A
#
# COMPACT_ATOMS: atom_id res chain seq x y z
N VAL A 1 36.34 -2.33 9.38
CA VAL A 1 36.25 -2.89 8.02
C VAL A 1 36.21 -1.71 7.08
N ALA A 2 37.28 -1.52 6.29
CA ALA A 2 37.33 -0.45 5.29
C ALA A 2 36.26 -0.74 4.22
N ARG A 3 35.31 0.16 4.08
CA ARG A 3 34.32 0.12 2.99
C ARG A 3 35.02 0.61 1.74
N GLY A 4 35.06 -0.22 0.69
CA GLY A 4 35.73 0.11 -0.56
C GLY A 4 35.24 1.42 -1.20
N GLN A 5 35.98 1.95 -2.15
CA GLN A 5 35.62 3.14 -2.91
C GLN A 5 34.27 2.91 -3.61
N PHE A 6 33.27 3.69 -3.21
CA PHE A 6 31.90 3.56 -3.71
C PHE A 6 31.39 4.95 -4.13
N THR A 7 31.06 5.07 -5.38
CA THR A 7 30.41 6.28 -5.94
C THR A 7 28.90 6.05 -5.93
N GLY A 8 28.23 6.51 -4.86
CA GLY A 8 26.78 6.37 -4.70
C GLY A 8 26.33 6.54 -3.25
N GLY A 9 25.02 6.63 -3.03
CA GLY A 9 24.44 6.66 -1.69
C GLY A 9 24.42 5.27 -1.06
N GLN A 10 24.88 5.14 0.18
CA GLN A 10 24.74 3.90 0.95
C GLN A 10 23.72 4.09 2.06
N VAL A 11 22.68 3.24 2.08
CA VAL A 11 21.70 3.16 3.17
C VAL A 11 22.04 1.97 4.04
N ALA A 12 22.42 2.22 5.30
CA ALA A 12 22.60 1.16 6.29
C ALA A 12 21.35 1.13 7.19
N SER A 13 20.68 -0.02 7.25
CA SER A 13 19.53 -0.24 8.12
C SER A 13 19.89 -1.27 9.19
N THR A 14 19.70 -0.90 10.46
CA THR A 14 19.82 -1.83 11.58
C THR A 14 18.45 -2.17 12.12
N THR A 15 18.16 -3.46 12.28
CA THR A 15 16.93 -3.91 12.90
C THR A 15 17.04 -3.86 14.41
N ARG A 16 15.93 -3.49 15.05
CA ARG A 16 15.82 -3.54 16.51
C ARG A 16 16.03 -4.97 17.00
N SER A 17 16.77 -5.13 18.05
CA SER A 17 16.96 -6.42 18.73
C SER A 17 16.13 -6.46 20.01
N GLY A 18 15.84 -7.65 20.51
CA GLY A 18 15.25 -7.82 21.84
C GLY A 18 16.19 -7.35 22.95
N THR A 19 15.63 -6.98 24.06
CA THR A 19 16.33 -6.53 25.27
C THR A 19 16.01 -7.46 26.44
N ASN A 20 16.62 -7.21 27.61
CA ASN A 20 16.31 -7.97 28.85
C ASN A 20 14.92 -7.66 29.41
N ASP A 21 14.29 -6.61 28.93
CA ASP A 21 12.93 -6.20 29.30
C ASP A 21 11.96 -6.46 28.17
N LEU A 22 10.78 -6.94 28.51
CA LEU A 22 9.70 -7.06 27.53
C LEU A 22 9.23 -5.67 27.13
N GLN A 23 9.31 -5.37 25.84
CA GLN A 23 8.91 -4.10 25.28
C GLN A 23 7.97 -4.33 24.10
N GLY A 24 6.91 -3.55 24.06
CA GLY A 24 5.93 -3.60 22.98
C GLY A 24 5.56 -2.22 22.50
N SER A 25 5.04 -2.17 21.27
CA SER A 25 4.47 -0.98 20.67
C SER A 25 3.27 -1.36 19.83
N LEU A 26 2.25 -0.51 19.86
CA LEU A 26 1.08 -0.59 19.01
C LEU A 26 0.88 0.78 18.37
N GLY A 27 0.64 0.82 17.09
CA GLY A 27 0.37 2.04 16.35
C GLY A 27 -0.78 1.84 15.39
N TYR A 28 -1.54 2.91 15.19
CA TYR A 28 -2.58 2.99 14.19
C TYR A 28 -2.49 4.32 13.48
N ASP A 29 -2.39 4.27 12.16
CA ASP A 29 -2.38 5.42 11.30
C ASP A 29 -3.60 5.37 10.39
N LEU A 30 -4.41 6.40 10.43
CA LEU A 30 -5.55 6.60 9.55
C LEU A 30 -5.30 7.78 8.62
N ARG A 31 -5.58 7.58 7.35
CA ARG A 31 -5.61 8.67 6.37
C ARG A 31 -6.88 8.55 5.56
N THR A 32 -7.69 9.62 5.59
CA THR A 32 -8.91 9.74 4.80
C THR A 32 -8.88 11.01 3.97
N PRO A 33 -9.68 11.12 2.93
CA PRO A 33 -9.79 12.36 2.14
C PRO A 33 -10.08 13.58 2.99
N GLU A 34 -10.93 13.45 4.00
CA GLU A 34 -11.37 14.55 4.87
C GLU A 34 -10.25 15.07 5.78
N MET A 35 -9.23 14.23 6.04
CA MET A 35 -8.03 14.60 6.82
C MET A 35 -6.91 15.19 5.96
N GLN A 36 -7.09 15.21 4.65
CA GLN A 36 -6.10 15.74 3.73
C GLN A 36 -6.48 17.17 3.35
N PHE A 37 -5.60 18.10 3.64
CA PHE A 37 -5.73 19.46 3.11
C PHE A 37 -5.32 19.43 1.65
N TYR A 38 -6.28 19.62 0.77
CA TYR A 38 -6.05 19.77 -0.66
C TYR A 38 -6.14 21.26 -0.99
N ASP A 39 -5.19 21.74 -1.76
CA ASP A 39 -5.37 22.93 -2.57
C ASP A 39 -6.40 22.63 -3.67
N GLU A 40 -7.24 23.59 -4.06
CA GLU A 40 -8.25 23.40 -5.10
C GLU A 40 -7.66 22.84 -6.40
N GLU A 41 -6.45 23.24 -6.72
CA GLU A 41 -5.71 22.72 -7.87
C GLU A 41 -5.22 21.28 -7.65
N ALA A 42 -4.85 20.89 -6.45
CA ALA A 42 -4.38 19.53 -6.13
C ALA A 42 -5.51 18.50 -6.12
N VAL A 43 -6.73 18.88 -5.77
CA VAL A 43 -7.93 18.02 -5.85
C VAL A 43 -8.19 17.56 -7.28
N GLN A 44 -7.85 18.38 -8.26
CA GLN A 44 -8.04 18.08 -9.66
C GLN A 44 -7.11 16.97 -10.15
N PHE A 45 -5.97 16.76 -9.51
CA PHE A 45 -4.93 15.80 -9.92
C PHE A 45 -4.82 14.57 -9.01
N GLY A 46 -5.32 14.67 -7.77
CA GLY A 46 -5.24 13.62 -6.77
C GLY A 46 -6.52 12.78 -6.70
N GLN A 47 -6.35 11.47 -6.63
CA GLN A 47 -7.45 10.57 -6.30
C GLN A 47 -7.65 10.56 -4.78
N PRO A 48 -8.86 10.79 -4.28
CA PRO A 48 -9.14 10.56 -2.88
C PRO A 48 -8.92 9.08 -2.53
N TYR A 49 -8.20 8.84 -1.46
CA TYR A 49 -7.96 7.48 -0.97
C TYR A 49 -8.11 7.39 0.53
N THR A 50 -8.52 6.23 0.99
CA THR A 50 -8.52 5.88 2.41
C THR A 50 -7.43 4.86 2.67
N GLN A 51 -6.62 5.10 3.69
CA GLN A 51 -5.57 4.19 4.11
C GLN A 51 -5.65 3.98 5.62
N ASN A 52 -5.62 2.70 6.01
CA ASN A 52 -5.45 2.28 7.40
C ASN A 52 -4.13 1.54 7.51
N GLN A 53 -3.40 1.79 8.56
CA GLN A 53 -2.15 1.10 8.83
C GLN A 53 -2.08 0.75 10.31
N TYR A 54 -1.98 -0.53 10.60
CA TYR A 54 -1.79 -1.08 11.92
C TYR A 54 -0.33 -1.51 12.04
N SER A 55 0.31 -1.10 13.10
CA SER A 55 1.69 -1.48 13.41
C SER A 55 1.78 -2.09 14.80
N PHE A 56 2.49 -3.18 14.87
CA PHE A 56 2.71 -3.92 16.10
C PHE A 56 4.19 -4.26 16.23
N GLY A 57 4.73 -4.14 17.41
CA GLY A 57 6.08 -4.54 17.71
C GLY A 57 6.14 -5.13 19.12
N LEU A 58 6.82 -6.24 19.27
CA LEU A 58 7.05 -6.89 20.57
C LEU A 58 8.44 -7.51 20.59
N GLY A 59 9.14 -7.36 21.69
CA GLY A 59 10.46 -7.95 21.86
C GLY A 59 10.84 -8.06 23.31
N GLY A 60 11.69 -9.04 23.61
CA GLY A 60 12.14 -9.29 24.95
C GLY A 60 13.05 -10.50 25.05
N PRO A 61 13.41 -10.90 26.27
CA PRO A 61 14.26 -12.06 26.53
C PRO A 61 13.43 -13.35 26.49
N ILE A 62 13.88 -14.35 25.75
CA ILE A 62 13.50 -15.74 25.98
C ILE A 62 14.27 -16.27 27.19
N LYS A 63 15.55 -15.92 27.24
CA LYS A 63 16.42 -16.17 28.41
C LYS A 63 17.25 -14.92 28.67
N LYS A 64 17.10 -14.34 29.86
CA LYS A 64 17.83 -13.12 30.25
C LYS A 64 19.33 -13.26 30.00
N ASN A 65 19.92 -12.21 29.47
CA ASN A 65 21.34 -12.09 29.09
C ASN A 65 21.84 -13.11 28.07
N LYS A 66 20.96 -13.92 27.47
CA LYS A 66 21.40 -15.01 26.59
C LYS A 66 20.63 -15.13 25.28
N ILE A 67 19.31 -15.10 25.32
CA ILE A 67 18.47 -15.29 24.15
C ILE A 67 17.41 -14.20 24.11
N PHE A 68 17.40 -13.48 23.02
CA PHE A 68 16.46 -12.38 22.79
C PHE A 68 15.66 -12.63 21.50
N TRP A 69 14.47 -12.13 21.47
CA TRP A 69 13.68 -12.12 20.28
C TRP A 69 13.02 -10.76 20.08
N PHE A 70 12.72 -10.44 18.84
CA PHE A 70 11.95 -9.28 18.42
C PHE A 70 11.09 -9.66 17.25
N GLY A 71 9.82 -9.25 17.28
CA GLY A 71 8.89 -9.39 16.18
C GLY A 71 8.18 -8.09 15.92
N SER A 72 7.95 -7.79 14.67
CA SER A 72 7.07 -6.68 14.27
C SER A 72 6.20 -7.07 13.09
N ALA A 73 5.00 -6.49 13.05
CA ALA A 73 4.06 -6.65 11.96
C ALA A 73 3.47 -5.29 11.60
N GLN A 74 3.28 -5.06 10.31
CA GLN A 74 2.61 -3.90 9.77
C GLN A 74 1.61 -4.36 8.74
N TRP A 75 0.35 -4.05 8.98
CA TRP A 75 -0.73 -4.33 8.05
C TRP A 75 -1.29 -3.02 7.54
N ARG A 76 -1.26 -2.85 6.23
CA ARG A 76 -1.76 -1.66 5.54
C ARG A 76 -2.86 -2.06 4.58
N THR A 77 -3.99 -1.38 4.67
CA THR A 77 -5.06 -1.43 3.68
C THR A 77 -5.21 -0.06 3.04
N ARG A 78 -5.33 -0.03 1.74
CA ARG A 78 -5.54 1.19 0.98
C ARG A 78 -6.63 0.98 -0.07
N SER A 79 -7.56 1.91 -0.11
CA SER A 79 -8.65 1.94 -1.07
C SER A 79 -8.58 3.23 -1.87
N ASP A 80 -8.28 3.13 -3.16
CA ASP A 80 -8.25 4.23 -4.11
C ASP A 80 -9.54 4.21 -4.94
N GLY A 81 -10.12 5.39 -5.21
CA GLY A 81 -11.21 5.52 -6.17
C GLY A 81 -10.72 5.21 -7.59
N LEU A 82 -11.51 4.50 -8.35
CA LEU A 82 -11.25 4.31 -9.78
C LEU A 82 -11.97 5.41 -10.56
N GLN A 83 -11.23 6.12 -11.39
CA GLN A 83 -11.78 7.04 -12.36
C GLN A 83 -11.92 6.33 -13.70
N SER A 84 -13.09 6.42 -14.29
CA SER A 84 -13.39 5.91 -15.62
C SER A 84 -14.20 6.96 -16.38
N LEU A 85 -14.49 6.72 -17.65
CA LEU A 85 -15.44 7.54 -18.41
C LEU A 85 -16.82 7.62 -17.74
N LEU A 86 -17.16 6.66 -16.88
CA LEU A 86 -18.42 6.61 -16.13
C LEU A 86 -18.39 7.42 -14.84
N SER A 87 -17.21 7.71 -14.29
CA SER A 87 -17.03 8.36 -12.99
C SER A 87 -16.07 9.55 -13.01
N GLY A 88 -15.58 9.92 -14.22
CA GLY A 88 -14.71 11.08 -14.40
C GLY A 88 -15.45 12.39 -14.15
N ASN A 89 -14.75 13.41 -13.69
CA ASN A 89 -15.24 14.78 -13.62
C ASN A 89 -14.78 15.59 -14.85
N ASP A 90 -15.36 16.77 -15.05
CA ASP A 90 -15.09 17.62 -16.21
C ASP A 90 -13.60 17.96 -16.36
N VAL A 91 -12.88 18.12 -15.25
CA VAL A 91 -11.45 18.44 -15.25
C VAL A 91 -10.62 17.30 -15.84
N ILE A 92 -10.98 16.07 -15.47
CA ILE A 92 -10.32 14.87 -15.98
C ILE A 92 -10.61 14.69 -17.47
N PHE A 93 -11.85 14.90 -17.87
CA PHE A 93 -12.23 14.85 -19.28
C PHE A 93 -11.46 15.88 -20.10
N GLN A 94 -11.36 17.12 -19.64
CA GLN A 94 -10.59 18.17 -20.30
C GLN A 94 -9.10 17.81 -20.41
N ARG A 95 -8.50 17.27 -19.35
CA ARG A 95 -7.09 16.86 -19.34
C ARG A 95 -6.78 15.81 -20.41
N PHE A 96 -7.73 14.94 -20.68
CA PHE A 96 -7.59 13.88 -21.68
C PHE A 96 -8.17 14.24 -23.04
N GLY A 97 -8.58 15.50 -23.22
CA GLY A 97 -9.15 15.97 -24.48
C GLY A 97 -10.52 15.38 -24.79
N VAL A 98 -11.24 14.91 -23.79
CA VAL A 98 -12.60 14.37 -23.92
C VAL A 98 -13.58 15.46 -23.51
N ALA A 99 -14.46 15.86 -24.42
CA ALA A 99 -15.54 16.77 -24.06
C ALA A 99 -16.56 16.03 -23.17
N PRO A 100 -17.03 16.61 -22.06
CA PRO A 100 -18.01 15.98 -21.17
C PRO A 100 -19.27 15.54 -21.92
N ASP A 101 -19.76 16.36 -22.82
CA ASP A 101 -20.92 16.04 -23.68
C ASP A 101 -20.69 14.79 -24.53
N SER A 102 -19.46 14.58 -24.99
CA SER A 102 -19.10 13.41 -25.80
C SER A 102 -19.11 12.14 -24.96
N ALA A 103 -18.69 12.21 -23.70
CA ALA A 103 -18.77 11.08 -22.78
C ALA A 103 -20.22 10.71 -22.47
N ALA A 104 -21.07 11.69 -22.18
CA ALA A 104 -22.50 11.48 -21.95
C ALA A 104 -23.18 10.86 -23.18
N ARG A 105 -22.93 11.45 -24.37
CA ARG A 105 -23.48 10.93 -25.64
C ARG A 105 -23.01 9.50 -25.93
N PHE A 106 -21.77 9.17 -25.63
CA PHE A 106 -21.27 7.80 -25.79
C PHE A 106 -22.03 6.82 -24.90
N LEU A 107 -22.28 7.18 -23.64
CA LEU A 107 -23.04 6.33 -22.73
C LEU A 107 -24.48 6.15 -23.17
N ASP A 108 -25.13 7.20 -23.67
CA ASP A 108 -26.48 7.14 -24.23
C ASP A 108 -26.53 6.21 -25.44
N LEU A 109 -25.56 6.31 -26.35
CA LEU A 109 -25.49 5.43 -27.51
C LEU A 109 -25.29 3.96 -27.09
N VAL A 110 -24.38 3.68 -26.16
CA VAL A 110 -24.14 2.33 -25.64
C VAL A 110 -25.42 1.73 -25.05
N THR A 111 -26.16 2.55 -24.29
CA THR A 111 -27.44 2.13 -23.69
C THR A 111 -28.50 1.89 -24.76
N ASN A 112 -28.61 2.76 -25.79
CA ASN A 112 -29.57 2.62 -26.86
C ASN A 112 -29.31 1.40 -27.77
N TYR A 113 -28.05 0.96 -27.86
CA TYR A 113 -27.71 -0.29 -28.54
C TYR A 113 -27.90 -1.55 -27.67
N GLY A 114 -28.47 -1.40 -26.48
CA GLY A 114 -28.73 -2.52 -25.57
C GLY A 114 -27.47 -3.09 -24.89
N LEU A 115 -26.37 -2.34 -24.97
CA LEU A 115 -25.17 -2.68 -24.21
C LEU A 115 -25.27 -2.08 -22.80
N PRO A 116 -24.98 -2.82 -21.74
CA PRO A 116 -25.03 -2.24 -20.41
C PRO A 116 -23.96 -1.13 -20.28
N PRO A 117 -24.32 0.08 -19.83
CA PRO A 117 -23.38 1.16 -19.64
C PRO A 117 -22.39 0.86 -18.49
N ARG A 118 -22.70 -0.15 -17.71
CA ARG A 118 -21.88 -0.68 -16.64
C ARG A 118 -21.73 -2.18 -16.82
N VAL A 119 -20.52 -2.64 -16.87
CA VAL A 119 -20.24 -4.07 -16.90
C VAL A 119 -20.20 -4.54 -15.45
N ASP A 120 -21.04 -5.52 -15.11
CA ASP A 120 -21.03 -6.13 -13.79
C ASP A 120 -19.64 -6.75 -13.51
N GLY A 121 -19.15 -6.55 -12.29
CA GLY A 121 -17.84 -7.06 -11.89
C GLY A 121 -16.67 -6.06 -12.03
N ILE A 122 -16.89 -4.83 -12.56
CA ILE A 122 -15.87 -3.80 -12.51
C ILE A 122 -15.88 -3.17 -11.11
N PRO A 123 -14.80 -3.30 -10.33
CA PRO A 123 -14.74 -2.69 -9.03
C PRO A 123 -14.76 -1.17 -9.15
N SER A 124 -15.50 -0.49 -8.29
CA SER A 124 -15.50 0.97 -8.20
C SER A 124 -14.30 1.52 -7.44
N ARG A 125 -13.54 0.66 -6.81
CA ARG A 125 -12.37 0.98 -5.99
C ARG A 125 -11.26 -0.01 -6.24
N ARG A 126 -10.04 0.47 -6.16
CA ARG A 126 -8.84 -0.36 -6.13
C ARG A 126 -8.47 -0.61 -4.68
N LEU A 127 -8.48 -1.86 -4.27
CA LEU A 127 -8.06 -2.27 -2.94
C LEU A 127 -6.61 -2.79 -3.00
N SER A 128 -5.79 -2.34 -2.07
CA SER A 128 -4.43 -2.83 -1.87
C SER A 128 -4.24 -3.17 -0.40
N GLU A 129 -3.91 -4.40 -0.13
CA GLU A 129 -3.60 -4.90 1.21
C GLU A 129 -2.16 -5.39 1.26
N ASN A 130 -1.42 -4.97 2.26
CA ASN A 130 -0.03 -5.35 2.44
C ASN A 130 0.23 -5.69 3.90
N LEU A 131 0.73 -6.89 4.13
CA LEU A 131 1.24 -7.34 5.41
C LEU A 131 2.75 -7.50 5.32
N THR A 132 3.47 -6.79 6.15
CA THR A 132 4.92 -6.93 6.31
C THR A 132 5.22 -7.38 7.71
N THR A 133 5.99 -8.45 7.86
CA THR A 133 6.41 -8.97 9.15
C THR A 133 7.92 -9.12 9.19
N LEU A 134 8.48 -8.91 10.37
CA LEU A 134 9.89 -9.10 10.66
C LEU A 134 10.02 -9.88 11.96
N THR A 135 10.89 -10.87 11.97
CA THR A 135 11.29 -11.59 13.18
C THR A 135 12.79 -11.62 13.29
N ARG A 136 13.28 -11.48 14.50
CA ARG A 136 14.71 -11.56 14.80
C ARG A 136 14.93 -12.30 16.10
N PHE A 137 15.92 -13.21 16.09
CA PHE A 137 16.41 -13.91 17.25
C PHE A 137 17.90 -13.65 17.37
N ASP A 138 18.34 -13.27 18.56
CA ASP A 138 19.73 -13.08 18.91
C ASP A 138 20.08 -14.05 20.05
N TRP A 139 21.06 -14.90 19.84
CA TRP A 139 21.53 -15.86 20.82
C TRP A 139 23.02 -15.68 21.09
N ALA A 140 23.35 -15.25 22.30
CA ALA A 140 24.71 -15.26 22.82
C ALA A 140 25.07 -16.70 23.26
N ILE A 141 25.71 -17.43 22.33
CA ILE A 141 26.13 -18.82 22.55
C ILE A 141 27.25 -18.87 23.60
N SER A 142 28.21 -17.96 23.47
CA SER A 142 29.33 -17.76 24.37
C SER A 142 29.77 -16.31 24.36
N ASP A 143 30.73 -15.93 25.19
CA ASP A 143 31.28 -14.56 25.24
C ASP A 143 31.93 -14.13 23.90
N LYS A 144 32.28 -15.08 23.07
CA LYS A 144 32.93 -14.83 21.76
C LYS A 144 32.03 -15.10 20.55
N HIS A 145 30.87 -15.72 20.74
CA HIS A 145 30.00 -16.15 19.65
C HIS A 145 28.55 -15.74 19.87
N THR A 146 28.03 -15.01 18.91
CA THR A 146 26.61 -14.64 18.85
C THR A 146 26.02 -15.12 17.54
N LEU A 147 24.86 -15.76 17.60
CA LEU A 147 24.06 -16.14 16.44
C LEU A 147 22.88 -15.19 16.32
N THR A 148 22.71 -14.60 15.16
CA THR A 148 21.53 -13.81 14.81
C THR A 148 20.79 -14.46 13.66
N LEU A 149 19.50 -14.75 13.87
CA LEU A 149 18.58 -15.21 12.84
C LEU A 149 17.56 -14.10 12.58
N ARG A 150 17.35 -13.79 11.32
CA ARG A 150 16.38 -12.79 10.89
C ARG A 150 15.52 -13.33 9.75
N GLY A 151 14.22 -13.09 9.83
CA GLY A 151 13.26 -13.38 8.77
C GLY A 151 12.41 -12.16 8.48
N ASP A 152 12.25 -11.87 7.21
CA ASP A 152 11.37 -10.82 6.70
C ASP A 152 10.36 -11.48 5.75
N TRP A 153 9.06 -11.24 5.96
CA TRP A 153 8.01 -11.73 5.07
C TRP A 153 7.13 -10.57 4.65
N ARG A 154 6.75 -10.58 3.39
CA ARG A 154 5.86 -9.59 2.83
C ARG A 154 4.80 -10.28 1.98
N PHE A 155 3.54 -10.00 2.29
CA PHE A 155 2.36 -10.47 1.57
C PHE A 155 1.60 -9.27 1.06
N GLY A 156 1.18 -9.30 -0.19
CA GLY A 156 0.39 -8.24 -0.79
C GLY A 156 -0.71 -8.83 -1.68
N VAL A 157 -1.90 -8.26 -1.55
CA VAL A 157 -3.04 -8.53 -2.42
C VAL A 157 -3.49 -7.20 -3.01
N GLN A 158 -3.77 -7.19 -4.29
CA GLN A 158 -4.21 -5.99 -4.99
C GLN A 158 -5.32 -6.34 -5.96
N ASP A 159 -6.49 -5.74 -5.74
CA ASP A 159 -7.65 -5.86 -6.62
C ASP A 159 -7.76 -4.66 -7.56
N GLY A 160 -8.29 -4.87 -8.75
CA GLY A 160 -8.59 -3.81 -9.72
C GLY A 160 -7.38 -3.18 -10.39
N GLN A 161 -6.22 -3.82 -10.39
CA GLN A 161 -4.98 -3.27 -10.95
C GLN A 161 -4.97 -3.14 -12.48
N ARG A 162 -5.70 -3.98 -13.18
CA ARG A 162 -5.73 -4.02 -14.65
C ARG A 162 -6.72 -3.04 -15.26
N ILE A 163 -7.46 -2.31 -14.44
CA ILE A 163 -8.42 -1.33 -14.90
C ILE A 163 -7.68 0.01 -14.99
N SER A 164 -7.38 0.42 -16.20
CA SER A 164 -6.82 1.74 -16.47
C SER A 164 -7.93 2.79 -16.34
N ALA A 165 -7.59 3.93 -15.76
CA ALA A 165 -8.53 4.98 -15.39
C ALA A 165 -9.39 5.53 -16.54
N LEU A 166 -8.97 5.36 -17.80
CA LEU A 166 -9.62 5.97 -18.98
C LEU A 166 -9.81 4.99 -20.13
N SER A 167 -9.46 3.73 -19.96
CA SER A 167 -9.81 2.73 -20.94
C SER A 167 -11.30 2.44 -20.86
N VAL A 168 -11.89 2.23 -22.03
CA VAL A 168 -13.18 1.55 -22.14
C VAL A 168 -13.11 0.31 -21.25
N PRO A 169 -14.13 0.03 -20.42
CA PRO A 169 -14.13 -1.15 -19.60
C PRO A 169 -13.83 -2.36 -20.49
N HIS A 170 -12.67 -2.94 -20.33
CA HIS A 170 -12.38 -4.20 -20.97
C HIS A 170 -12.37 -5.27 -19.88
N TYR A 171 -12.90 -6.40 -20.25
CA TYR A 171 -12.97 -7.57 -19.38
C TYR A 171 -11.55 -8.06 -19.06
N GLY A 172 -10.97 -7.56 -18.01
CA GLY A 172 -9.75 -8.06 -17.43
C GLY A 172 -10.13 -8.68 -16.10
N GLY A 173 -10.32 -9.98 -16.08
CA GLY A 173 -10.46 -10.68 -14.80
C GLY A 173 -9.19 -10.55 -13.99
N ASP A 174 -9.32 -10.41 -12.70
CA ASP A 174 -8.23 -10.61 -11.77
C ASP A 174 -7.79 -12.09 -11.88
N VAL A 175 -6.52 -12.30 -12.08
CA VAL A 175 -5.88 -13.63 -12.03
C VAL A 175 -5.13 -13.73 -10.73
#